data_a7a202147b7067d7d6a710839fc01f89
#
_entry.id   a7a202147b7067d7d6a710839fc01f89
#
_cell.length_a   1.000
_cell.length_b   1.000
_cell.length_c   1.000
_cell.angle_alpha   90.00
_cell.angle_beta   90.00
_cell.angle_gamma   90.00
#
_symmetry.space_group_name_H-M   'P 1'
#
loop_
_entity.id
_entity.type
_entity.pdbx_description
1 polymer ?
#
loop_
_entity_poly.entity_id
_entity_poly.type
_entity_poly.pdbx_seq_one_letter_code
_entity_poly.pdbx_strand_id
1 'polypeptide(L)'
;DWIKPFGTIFINSLKLIAIPLILASLIKGISDLKDIAKLSKMGGATIVTYMITTVIAVSIGLIVVNVVKPGESISEETRLELISAYESDADEKREVAADTKNSGPLQALVDVVPSNIVSAAGDNKNMLQVIFFAILFGISMILIPPDKSRPIKEFFDSLNDVVLKIIDLIMLFAPYGVFALLATLIVEAPKWDLLQSLLLYSMTLILGLVVLILLYLVIVKLFTGRNPNFFLKGILPAQL
;
A
#
# COMPACT_ATOMS: atom_id res chain seq x y z
N ASP A 1 2.52 11.11 27.50
CA ASP A 1 1.65 9.92 27.44
C ASP A 1 0.18 10.21 27.06
N TRP A 2 -0.38 11.41 27.37
CA TRP A 2 -1.80 11.72 27.07
C TRP A 2 -2.11 11.94 25.59
N ILE A 3 -1.14 12.31 24.78
CA ILE A 3 -1.30 12.62 23.36
C ILE A 3 -1.16 11.36 22.47
N LYS A 4 -0.29 10.42 22.86
CA LYS A 4 -0.01 9.18 22.13
C LYS A 4 -1.25 8.37 21.74
N PRO A 5 -2.29 8.20 22.61
CA PRO A 5 -3.50 7.47 22.26
C PRO A 5 -4.25 8.03 21.05
N PHE A 6 -4.25 9.35 20.83
CA PHE A 6 -4.92 9.96 19.67
C PHE A 6 -4.24 9.57 18.35
N GLY A 7 -2.90 9.51 18.35
CA GLY A 7 -2.15 9.01 17.19
C GLY A 7 -2.43 7.53 16.92
N THR A 8 -2.46 6.71 17.98
CA THR A 8 -2.76 5.27 17.88
C THR A 8 -4.19 5.03 17.37
N ILE A 9 -5.18 5.78 17.87
CA ILE A 9 -6.57 5.70 17.40
C ILE A 9 -6.64 6.04 15.90
N PHE A 10 -5.95 7.09 15.47
CA PHE A 10 -5.93 7.47 14.06
C PHE A 10 -5.36 6.36 13.17
N ILE A 11 -4.20 5.79 13.52
CA ILE A 11 -3.60 4.66 12.79
C ILE A 11 -4.52 3.44 12.78
N ASN A 12 -5.13 3.11 13.91
CA ASN A 12 -6.07 1.98 14.01
C ASN A 12 -7.32 2.21 13.16
N SER A 13 -7.81 3.45 13.08
CA SER A 13 -8.93 3.80 12.22
C SER A 13 -8.60 3.62 10.73
N LEU A 14 -7.38 3.95 10.31
CA LEU A 14 -6.92 3.67 8.94
C LEU A 14 -6.79 2.17 8.66
N LYS A 15 -6.28 1.40 9.64
CA LYS A 15 -6.19 -0.07 9.52
C LYS A 15 -7.57 -0.73 9.47
N LEU A 16 -8.54 -0.23 10.23
CA LEU A 16 -9.90 -0.74 10.29
C LEU A 16 -10.58 -0.75 8.92
N ILE A 17 -10.36 0.31 8.13
CA ILE A 17 -11.06 0.48 6.85
C ILE A 17 -10.44 -0.32 5.70
N ALA A 18 -9.20 -0.81 5.85
CA ALA A 18 -8.45 -1.42 4.76
C ALA A 18 -9.17 -2.63 4.15
N ILE A 19 -9.65 -3.56 4.96
CA ILE A 19 -10.33 -4.79 4.50
C ILE A 19 -11.70 -4.48 3.88
N PRO A 20 -12.59 -3.71 4.52
CA PRO A 20 -13.84 -3.27 3.89
C PRO A 20 -13.64 -2.56 2.55
N LEU A 21 -12.63 -1.70 2.46
CA LEU A 21 -12.30 -0.98 1.23
C LEU A 21 -11.87 -1.94 0.11
N ILE A 22 -10.97 -2.87 0.41
CA ILE A 22 -10.49 -3.87 -0.55
C ILE A 22 -11.66 -4.69 -1.08
N LEU A 23 -12.50 -5.22 -0.20
CA LEU A 23 -13.66 -6.02 -0.60
C LEU A 23 -14.63 -5.22 -1.46
N ALA A 24 -15.06 -4.05 -0.98
CA ALA A 24 -16.06 -3.25 -1.67
C ALA A 24 -15.55 -2.76 -3.03
N SER A 25 -14.37 -2.11 -3.07
CA SER A 25 -13.84 -1.50 -4.28
C SER A 25 -13.42 -2.54 -5.33
N LEU A 26 -12.81 -3.64 -4.91
CA LEU A 26 -12.30 -4.64 -5.83
C LEU A 26 -13.43 -5.48 -6.44
N ILE A 27 -14.40 -5.90 -5.63
CA ILE A 27 -15.60 -6.63 -6.13
C ILE A 27 -16.40 -5.74 -7.07
N LYS A 28 -16.64 -4.46 -6.70
CA LYS A 28 -17.26 -3.47 -7.57
C LYS A 28 -16.50 -3.34 -8.90
N GLY A 29 -15.20 -3.05 -8.84
CA GLY A 29 -14.37 -2.83 -10.02
C GLY A 29 -14.35 -4.02 -10.98
N ILE A 30 -14.29 -5.25 -10.45
CA ILE A 30 -14.31 -6.46 -11.27
C ILE A 30 -15.71 -6.71 -11.85
N SER A 31 -16.76 -6.56 -11.04
CA SER A 31 -18.14 -6.80 -11.49
C SER A 31 -18.63 -5.79 -12.55
N ASP A 32 -17.98 -4.64 -12.68
CA ASP A 32 -18.25 -3.64 -13.72
C ASP A 32 -17.69 -4.04 -15.10
N LEU A 33 -16.80 -5.03 -15.16
CA LEU A 33 -16.22 -5.50 -16.40
C LEU A 33 -17.24 -6.34 -17.18
N LYS A 34 -17.48 -5.96 -18.43
CA LYS A 34 -18.47 -6.64 -19.31
C LYS A 34 -17.91 -7.86 -20.03
N ASP A 35 -16.60 -8.10 -19.98
CA ASP A 35 -15.94 -9.12 -20.79
C ASP A 35 -14.71 -9.70 -20.07
N ILE A 36 -14.80 -10.99 -19.72
CA ILE A 36 -13.72 -11.73 -19.03
C ILE A 36 -12.49 -11.90 -19.95
N ALA A 37 -12.67 -11.99 -21.27
CA ALA A 37 -11.55 -12.11 -22.19
C ALA A 37 -10.69 -10.84 -22.20
N LYS A 38 -11.32 -9.67 -22.10
CA LYS A 38 -10.59 -8.39 -21.90
C LYS A 38 -9.88 -8.36 -20.56
N LEU A 39 -10.52 -8.85 -19.49
CA LEU A 39 -9.91 -8.95 -18.16
C LEU A 39 -8.62 -9.79 -18.19
N SER A 40 -8.66 -10.96 -18.82
CA SER A 40 -7.49 -11.85 -18.91
C SER A 40 -6.33 -11.20 -19.67
N LYS A 41 -6.59 -10.59 -20.83
CA LYS A 41 -5.57 -9.92 -21.63
C LYS A 41 -5.01 -8.68 -20.94
N MET A 42 -5.87 -7.85 -20.37
CA MET A 42 -5.47 -6.66 -19.61
C MET A 42 -4.74 -7.06 -18.34
N GLY A 43 -5.22 -8.08 -17.61
CA GLY A 43 -4.63 -8.57 -16.38
C GLY A 43 -3.19 -9.05 -16.58
N GLY A 44 -2.94 -9.86 -17.61
CA GLY A 44 -1.59 -10.32 -17.95
C GLY A 44 -0.65 -9.16 -18.28
N ALA A 45 -1.07 -8.24 -19.13
CA ALA A 45 -0.27 -7.04 -19.46
C ALA A 45 -0.01 -6.17 -18.22
N THR A 46 -1.00 -6.01 -17.34
CA THR A 46 -0.87 -5.24 -16.10
C THR A 46 0.14 -5.89 -15.16
N ILE A 47 0.08 -7.20 -14.95
CA ILE A 47 1.04 -7.92 -14.11
C ILE A 47 2.47 -7.75 -14.63
N VAL A 48 2.70 -7.95 -15.93
CA VAL A 48 4.03 -7.79 -16.51
C VAL A 48 4.53 -6.35 -16.35
N THR A 49 3.67 -5.37 -16.65
CA THR A 49 4.02 -3.95 -16.49
C THR A 49 4.32 -3.63 -15.04
N TYR A 50 3.50 -4.12 -14.11
CA TYR A 50 3.71 -3.93 -12.67
C TYR A 50 5.04 -4.52 -12.20
N MET A 51 5.38 -5.74 -12.62
CA MET A 51 6.65 -6.37 -12.28
C MET A 51 7.85 -5.55 -12.77
N ILE A 52 7.81 -5.10 -14.03
CA ILE A 52 8.87 -4.28 -14.62
C ILE A 52 8.99 -2.94 -13.87
N THR A 53 7.88 -2.25 -13.66
CA THR A 53 7.88 -0.94 -12.98
C THR A 53 8.30 -1.06 -11.52
N THR A 54 7.98 -2.17 -10.83
CA THR A 54 8.43 -2.44 -9.47
C THR A 54 9.94 -2.61 -9.41
N VAL A 55 10.53 -3.40 -10.31
CA VAL A 55 12.00 -3.57 -10.39
C VAL A 55 12.67 -2.23 -10.62
N ILE A 56 12.15 -1.42 -11.54
CA ILE A 56 12.67 -0.08 -11.81
C ILE A 56 12.56 0.82 -10.58
N ALA A 57 11.40 0.84 -9.92
CA ALA A 57 11.16 1.68 -8.74
C ALA A 57 12.10 1.32 -7.57
N VAL A 58 12.25 0.02 -7.29
CA VAL A 58 13.18 -0.48 -6.26
C VAL A 58 14.63 -0.11 -6.60
N SER A 59 15.03 -0.26 -7.87
CA SER A 59 16.38 0.09 -8.32
C SER A 59 16.66 1.58 -8.14
N ILE A 60 15.72 2.46 -8.51
CA ILE A 60 15.84 3.90 -8.29
C ILE A 60 15.92 4.22 -6.80
N GLY A 61 15.05 3.64 -5.99
CA GLY A 61 15.05 3.84 -4.54
C GLY A 61 16.40 3.46 -3.91
N LEU A 62 16.95 2.32 -4.30
CA LEU A 62 18.27 1.87 -3.85
C LEU A 62 19.40 2.80 -4.32
N ILE A 63 19.38 3.26 -5.56
CA ILE A 63 20.38 4.21 -6.07
C ILE A 63 20.31 5.52 -5.27
N VAL A 64 19.12 6.10 -5.12
CA VAL A 64 18.94 7.38 -4.44
C VAL A 64 19.37 7.29 -2.97
N VAL A 65 18.95 6.23 -2.24
CA VAL A 65 19.33 6.08 -0.84
C VAL A 65 20.83 5.83 -0.63
N ASN A 66 21.48 5.10 -1.55
CA ASN A 66 22.91 4.85 -1.49
C ASN A 66 23.75 6.09 -1.86
N VAL A 67 23.21 7.00 -2.67
CA VAL A 67 23.88 8.26 -3.02
C VAL A 67 23.73 9.28 -1.89
N VAL A 68 22.52 9.43 -1.32
CA VAL A 68 22.22 10.44 -0.30
C VAL A 68 22.65 9.97 1.09
N LYS A 69 22.58 8.67 1.39
CA LYS A 69 22.97 8.02 2.65
C LYS A 69 22.40 8.71 3.90
N PRO A 70 21.08 8.86 4.01
CA PRO A 70 20.44 9.64 5.08
C PRO A 70 20.75 9.10 6.48
N GLY A 71 21.13 7.82 6.62
CA GLY A 71 21.47 7.19 7.89
C GLY A 71 22.90 7.48 8.40
N GLU A 72 23.81 8.02 7.58
CA GLU A 72 25.18 8.33 8.01
C GLU A 72 25.25 9.58 8.92
N SER A 73 24.18 10.38 8.98
CA SER A 73 24.10 11.56 9.84
C SER A 73 23.74 11.24 11.31
N ILE A 74 23.42 9.99 11.64
CA ILE A 74 23.11 9.56 13.00
C ILE A 74 24.41 9.25 13.75
N SER A 75 24.53 9.76 15.00
CA SER A 75 25.67 9.43 15.85
C SER A 75 25.71 7.93 16.19
N GLU A 76 26.90 7.35 16.35
CA GLU A 76 27.05 5.93 16.71
C GLU A 76 26.33 5.59 18.02
N GLU A 77 26.30 6.50 18.97
CA GLU A 77 25.58 6.33 20.25
C GLU A 77 24.08 6.19 20.02
N THR A 78 23.46 7.11 19.24
CA THR A 78 22.03 7.05 18.89
C THR A 78 21.70 5.79 18.06
N ARG A 79 22.63 5.37 17.20
CA ARG A 79 22.49 4.16 16.41
C ARG A 79 22.43 2.91 17.29
N LEU A 80 23.31 2.79 18.28
CA LEU A 80 23.34 1.66 19.21
C LEU A 80 22.07 1.62 20.09
N GLU A 81 21.60 2.77 20.55
CA GLU A 81 20.35 2.87 21.30
C GLU A 81 19.15 2.41 20.45
N LEU A 82 19.06 2.84 19.18
CA LEU A 82 17.98 2.41 18.28
C LEU A 82 18.06 0.91 17.98
N ILE A 83 19.25 0.35 17.75
CA ILE A 83 19.43 -1.09 17.54
C ILE A 83 18.91 -1.84 18.76
N SER A 84 19.33 -1.45 19.97
CA SER A 84 18.90 -2.14 21.21
C SER A 84 17.38 -1.99 21.46
N ALA A 85 16.80 -0.82 21.15
CA ALA A 85 15.37 -0.57 21.35
C ALA A 85 14.45 -1.36 20.40
N TYR A 86 14.95 -1.63 19.18
CA TYR A 86 14.16 -2.30 18.11
C TYR A 86 14.69 -3.69 17.73
N GLU A 87 15.60 -4.27 18.53
CA GLU A 87 16.22 -5.56 18.24
C GLU A 87 15.18 -6.69 18.16
N SER A 88 14.21 -6.72 19.09
CA SER A 88 13.13 -7.72 19.09
C SER A 88 12.25 -7.63 17.85
N ASP A 89 11.89 -6.42 17.42
CA ASP A 89 11.08 -6.22 16.22
C ASP A 89 11.86 -6.56 14.94
N ALA A 90 13.17 -6.30 14.93
CA ALA A 90 14.04 -6.66 13.82
C ALA A 90 14.23 -8.18 13.72
N ASP A 91 14.35 -8.87 14.83
CA ASP A 91 14.52 -10.33 14.86
C ASP A 91 13.24 -11.04 14.44
N GLU A 92 12.05 -10.60 14.88
CA GLU A 92 10.76 -11.12 14.37
C GLU A 92 10.69 -11.00 12.84
N LYS A 93 11.07 -9.86 12.28
CA LYS A 93 11.10 -9.66 10.83
C LYS A 93 12.14 -10.50 10.10
N ARG A 94 13.29 -10.75 10.73
CA ARG A 94 14.33 -11.63 10.19
C ARG A 94 13.88 -13.09 10.18
N GLU A 95 13.18 -13.55 11.22
CA GLU A 95 12.60 -14.90 11.26
C GLU A 95 11.57 -15.08 10.15
N VAL A 96 10.63 -14.14 9.99
CA VAL A 96 9.65 -14.16 8.90
C VAL A 96 10.34 -14.17 7.52
N ALA A 97 11.39 -13.38 7.34
CA ALA A 97 12.15 -13.36 6.08
C ALA A 97 12.92 -14.66 5.84
N ALA A 98 13.46 -15.29 6.90
CA ALA A 98 14.14 -16.58 6.82
C ALA A 98 13.16 -17.71 6.48
N ASP A 99 11.98 -17.72 7.11
CA ASP A 99 10.91 -18.67 6.81
C ASP A 99 10.43 -18.55 5.36
N THR A 100 10.26 -17.31 4.88
CA THR A 100 9.90 -17.04 3.48
C THR A 100 10.99 -17.51 2.51
N LYS A 101 12.28 -17.38 2.88
CA LYS A 101 13.40 -17.84 2.06
C LYS A 101 13.50 -19.36 2.01
N ASN A 102 13.16 -20.03 3.10
CA ASN A 102 13.15 -21.50 3.21
C ASN A 102 11.89 -22.12 2.61
N SER A 103 10.85 -21.35 2.37
CA SER A 103 9.62 -21.74 1.68
C SER A 103 9.93 -22.04 0.21
N GLY A 104 9.33 -23.07 -0.35
CA GLY A 104 9.48 -23.39 -1.76
C GLY A 104 8.95 -22.25 -2.66
N PRO A 105 9.42 -22.15 -3.92
CA PRO A 105 9.02 -21.04 -4.82
C PRO A 105 7.52 -20.96 -5.10
N LEU A 106 6.78 -22.04 -4.88
CA LEU A 106 5.32 -22.07 -5.04
C LEU A 106 4.56 -21.80 -3.74
N GLN A 107 5.24 -21.70 -2.59
CA GLN A 107 4.58 -21.45 -1.30
C GLN A 107 3.83 -20.11 -1.32
N ALA A 108 4.40 -19.08 -1.94
CA ALA A 108 3.74 -17.80 -2.09
C ALA A 108 2.39 -17.90 -2.83
N LEU A 109 2.23 -18.83 -3.77
CA LEU A 109 0.95 -19.09 -4.44
C LEU A 109 -0.05 -19.82 -3.54
N VAL A 110 0.44 -20.72 -2.69
CA VAL A 110 -0.39 -21.42 -1.71
C VAL A 110 -0.90 -20.45 -0.65
N ASP A 111 -0.03 -19.57 -0.17
CA ASP A 111 -0.35 -18.59 0.89
C ASP A 111 -1.35 -17.51 0.44
N VAL A 112 -1.50 -17.30 -0.87
CA VAL A 112 -2.52 -16.38 -1.42
C VAL A 112 -3.95 -16.92 -1.23
N VAL A 113 -4.13 -18.25 -1.18
CA VAL A 113 -5.45 -18.87 -1.10
C VAL A 113 -5.86 -19.03 0.37
N PRO A 114 -6.89 -18.30 0.85
CA PRO A 114 -7.32 -18.42 2.25
C PRO A 114 -7.97 -19.77 2.51
N SER A 115 -7.60 -20.40 3.62
CA SER A 115 -8.34 -21.56 4.14
C SER A 115 -9.71 -21.15 4.73
N ASN A 116 -9.81 -19.91 5.22
CA ASN A 116 -11.03 -19.33 5.74
C ASN A 116 -11.02 -17.81 5.54
N ILE A 117 -11.97 -17.31 4.76
CA ILE A 117 -12.06 -15.87 4.43
C ILE A 117 -12.36 -14.99 5.66
N VAL A 118 -13.16 -15.48 6.61
CA VAL A 118 -13.49 -14.71 7.82
C VAL A 118 -12.26 -14.53 8.69
N SER A 119 -11.45 -15.57 8.85
CA SER A 119 -10.18 -15.50 9.56
C SER A 119 -9.18 -14.59 8.84
N ALA A 120 -9.09 -14.69 7.51
CA ALA A 120 -8.22 -13.83 6.71
C ALA A 120 -8.63 -12.35 6.82
N ALA A 121 -9.92 -12.05 6.81
CA ALA A 121 -10.46 -10.70 6.98
C ALA A 121 -10.32 -10.18 8.43
N GLY A 122 -10.01 -11.03 9.41
CA GLY A 122 -9.74 -10.63 10.79
C GLY A 122 -8.33 -10.10 11.06
N ASP A 123 -7.40 -10.28 10.11
CA ASP A 123 -6.01 -9.84 10.27
C ASP A 123 -5.51 -9.10 9.02
N ASN A 124 -5.10 -7.85 9.22
CA ASN A 124 -4.54 -7.03 8.14
C ASN A 124 -3.22 -7.60 7.53
N LYS A 125 -2.58 -8.56 8.17
CA LYS A 125 -1.43 -9.29 7.60
C LYS A 125 -1.84 -10.16 6.41
N ASN A 126 -3.11 -10.58 6.36
CA ASN A 126 -3.67 -11.48 5.35
C ASN A 126 -4.40 -10.76 4.20
N MET A 127 -4.10 -9.48 3.96
CA MET A 127 -4.78 -8.68 2.91
C MET A 127 -4.73 -9.35 1.52
N LEU A 128 -3.63 -10.03 1.18
CA LEU A 128 -3.48 -10.71 -0.10
C LEU A 128 -4.50 -11.84 -0.29
N GLN A 129 -4.82 -12.56 0.79
CA GLN A 129 -5.86 -13.58 0.79
C GLN A 129 -7.27 -12.98 0.60
N VAL A 130 -7.51 -11.82 1.20
CA VAL A 130 -8.77 -11.07 1.02
C VAL A 130 -8.91 -10.58 -0.42
N ILE A 131 -7.81 -10.08 -1.02
CA ILE A 131 -7.76 -9.67 -2.43
C ILE A 131 -8.08 -10.86 -3.34
N PHE A 132 -7.47 -12.03 -3.11
CA PHE A 132 -7.73 -13.24 -3.88
C PHE A 132 -9.22 -13.61 -3.85
N PHE A 133 -9.81 -13.64 -2.65
CA PHE A 133 -11.24 -13.91 -2.50
C PHE A 133 -12.10 -12.87 -3.23
N ALA A 134 -11.79 -11.58 -3.11
CA ALA A 134 -12.53 -10.51 -3.76
C ALA A 134 -12.49 -10.64 -5.29
N ILE A 135 -11.33 -11.02 -5.86
CA ILE A 135 -11.18 -11.29 -7.29
C ILE A 135 -12.04 -12.47 -7.70
N LEU A 136 -11.96 -13.59 -6.98
CA LEU A 136 -12.74 -14.79 -7.27
C LEU A 136 -14.24 -14.52 -7.17
N PHE A 137 -14.67 -13.78 -6.15
CA PHE A 137 -16.05 -13.37 -5.96
C PHE A 137 -16.55 -12.48 -7.11
N GLY A 138 -15.78 -11.44 -7.48
CA GLY A 138 -16.12 -10.54 -8.58
C GLY A 138 -16.21 -11.26 -9.93
N ILE A 139 -15.30 -12.20 -10.23
CA ILE A 139 -15.36 -13.05 -11.42
C ILE A 139 -16.63 -13.91 -11.39
N SER A 140 -16.93 -14.53 -10.25
CA SER A 140 -18.13 -15.36 -10.11
C SER A 140 -19.42 -14.57 -10.34
N MET A 141 -19.45 -13.28 -9.92
CA MET A 141 -20.59 -12.39 -10.20
C MET A 141 -20.81 -12.13 -11.69
N ILE A 142 -19.74 -12.07 -12.49
CA ILE A 142 -19.85 -11.90 -13.96
C ILE A 142 -20.37 -13.18 -14.62
N LEU A 143 -20.08 -14.35 -14.05
CA LEU A 143 -20.44 -15.67 -14.62
C LEU A 143 -21.90 -16.07 -14.37
N ILE A 144 -22.54 -15.52 -13.35
CA ILE A 144 -23.98 -15.80 -13.09
C ILE A 144 -24.88 -14.87 -13.90
N PRO A 145 -26.17 -15.28 -14.13
CA PRO A 145 -27.12 -14.46 -14.86
C PRO A 145 -27.27 -13.04 -14.27
N PRO A 146 -27.39 -12.01 -15.11
CA PRO A 146 -27.45 -10.60 -14.66
C PRO A 146 -28.54 -10.33 -13.62
N ASP A 147 -29.69 -10.96 -13.76
CA ASP A 147 -30.82 -10.78 -12.82
C ASP A 147 -30.50 -11.25 -11.41
N LYS A 148 -29.59 -12.23 -11.26
CA LYS A 148 -29.14 -12.76 -9.97
C LYS A 148 -27.95 -11.98 -9.41
N SER A 149 -27.07 -11.49 -10.28
CA SER A 149 -25.89 -10.72 -9.84
C SER A 149 -26.23 -9.26 -9.50
N ARG A 150 -27.27 -8.69 -10.12
CA ARG A 150 -27.65 -7.29 -9.95
C ARG A 150 -27.84 -6.84 -8.50
N PRO A 151 -28.60 -7.54 -7.63
CA PRO A 151 -28.77 -7.11 -6.24
C PRO A 151 -27.46 -7.10 -5.46
N ILE A 152 -26.57 -8.07 -5.72
CA ILE A 152 -25.27 -8.16 -5.08
C ILE A 152 -24.36 -7.02 -5.56
N LYS A 153 -24.41 -6.72 -6.87
CA LYS A 153 -23.66 -5.60 -7.44
C LYS A 153 -24.10 -4.27 -6.83
N GLU A 154 -25.40 -3.99 -6.77
CA GLU A 154 -25.95 -2.78 -6.15
C GLU A 154 -25.57 -2.66 -4.66
N PHE A 155 -25.49 -3.81 -3.95
CA PHE A 155 -25.00 -3.86 -2.58
C PHE A 155 -23.52 -3.42 -2.49
N PHE A 156 -22.61 -3.98 -3.32
CA PHE A 156 -21.20 -3.62 -3.28
C PHE A 156 -20.94 -2.20 -3.79
N ASP A 157 -21.74 -1.70 -4.74
CA ASP A 157 -21.68 -0.30 -5.17
C ASP A 157 -21.98 0.63 -4.00
N SER A 158 -23.10 0.40 -3.30
CA SER A 158 -23.49 1.18 -2.13
C SER A 158 -22.51 1.02 -0.97
N LEU A 159 -22.01 -0.19 -0.73
CA LEU A 159 -21.01 -0.45 0.30
C LEU A 159 -19.71 0.32 0.04
N ASN A 160 -19.26 0.37 -1.21
CA ASN A 160 -18.09 1.14 -1.60
C ASN A 160 -18.26 2.63 -1.28
N ASP A 161 -19.42 3.21 -1.59
CA ASP A 161 -19.71 4.62 -1.32
C ASP A 161 -19.76 4.90 0.20
N VAL A 162 -20.32 3.97 0.99
CA VAL A 162 -20.30 4.07 2.46
C VAL A 162 -18.87 4.00 3.00
N VAL A 163 -18.06 3.07 2.50
CA VAL A 163 -16.66 2.91 2.92
C VAL A 163 -15.84 4.15 2.58
N LEU A 164 -15.99 4.72 1.39
CA LEU A 164 -15.34 5.98 1.02
C LEU A 164 -15.77 7.12 1.95
N LYS A 165 -17.05 7.15 2.35
CA LYS A 165 -17.53 8.17 3.29
C LYS A 165 -16.95 7.98 4.70
N ILE A 166 -16.72 6.74 5.15
CA ILE A 166 -16.02 6.48 6.41
C ILE A 166 -14.57 7.00 6.33
N ILE A 167 -13.90 6.82 5.19
CA ILE A 167 -12.55 7.39 4.97
C ILE A 167 -12.58 8.91 5.11
N ASP A 168 -13.54 9.60 4.47
CA ASP A 168 -13.69 11.05 4.61
C ASP A 168 -13.82 11.46 6.09
N LEU A 169 -14.64 10.74 6.86
CA LEU A 169 -14.83 11.02 8.29
C LEU A 169 -13.53 10.80 9.09
N ILE A 170 -12.79 9.73 8.82
CA ILE A 170 -11.49 9.48 9.46
C ILE A 170 -10.49 10.59 9.10
N MET A 171 -10.48 11.03 7.84
CA MET A 171 -9.57 12.08 7.37
C MET A 171 -9.85 13.45 7.97
N LEU A 172 -11.06 13.71 8.49
CA LEU A 172 -11.33 14.92 9.29
C LEU A 172 -10.49 14.96 10.59
N PHE A 173 -10.15 13.79 11.15
CA PHE A 173 -9.31 13.68 12.34
C PHE A 173 -7.82 13.60 12.02
N ALA A 174 -7.44 13.50 10.74
CA ALA A 174 -6.05 13.35 10.33
C ALA A 174 -5.12 14.44 10.86
N PRO A 175 -5.47 15.76 10.86
CA PRO A 175 -4.59 16.78 11.41
C PRO A 175 -4.27 16.55 12.90
N TYR A 176 -5.24 16.13 13.69
CA TYR A 176 -5.07 15.85 15.12
C TYR A 176 -4.27 14.56 15.35
N GLY A 177 -4.58 13.51 14.58
CA GLY A 177 -3.86 12.23 14.65
C GLY A 177 -2.40 12.37 14.25
N VAL A 178 -2.12 13.06 13.14
CA VAL A 178 -0.74 13.34 12.68
C VAL A 178 0.00 14.22 13.67
N PHE A 179 -0.64 15.26 14.22
CA PHE A 179 -0.04 16.07 15.26
C PHE A 179 0.36 15.22 16.48
N ALA A 180 -0.55 14.34 16.93
CA ALA A 180 -0.29 13.46 18.06
C ALA A 180 0.88 12.49 17.80
N LEU A 181 0.97 11.94 16.60
CA LEU A 181 2.08 11.05 16.19
C LEU A 181 3.41 11.81 16.17
N LEU A 182 3.44 12.99 15.57
CA LEU A 182 4.65 13.81 15.50
C LEU A 182 5.09 14.30 16.87
N ALA A 183 4.15 14.74 17.71
CA ALA A 183 4.45 15.15 19.09
C ALA A 183 5.02 13.99 19.91
N THR A 184 4.47 12.78 19.76
CA THR A 184 5.00 11.57 20.42
C THR A 184 6.41 11.27 19.91
N LEU A 185 6.63 11.32 18.60
CA LEU A 185 7.96 11.08 18.00
C LEU A 185 9.01 12.05 18.54
N ILE A 186 8.69 13.34 18.64
CA ILE A 186 9.62 14.37 19.15
C ILE A 186 9.96 14.13 20.63
N VAL A 187 8.99 13.68 21.43
CA VAL A 187 9.21 13.41 22.86
C VAL A 187 9.98 12.11 23.09
N GLU A 188 9.70 11.07 22.30
CA GLU A 188 10.36 9.76 22.40
C GLU A 188 11.77 9.76 21.76
N ALA A 189 12.04 10.68 20.83
CA ALA A 189 13.32 10.82 20.15
C ALA A 189 14.03 12.14 20.56
N PRO A 190 14.56 12.24 21.78
CA PRO A 190 15.06 13.50 22.33
C PRO A 190 16.35 14.02 21.68
N LYS A 191 16.97 13.23 20.79
CA LYS A 191 18.24 13.61 20.13
C LYS A 191 17.99 14.32 18.81
N TRP A 192 18.54 15.50 18.68
CA TRP A 192 18.38 16.35 17.48
C TRP A 192 18.92 15.71 16.20
N ASP A 193 19.98 14.91 16.28
CA ASP A 193 20.58 14.18 15.16
C ASP A 193 19.58 13.16 14.54
N LEU A 194 18.72 12.52 15.36
CA LEU A 194 17.67 11.64 14.87
C LEU A 194 16.62 12.40 14.05
N LEU A 195 16.17 13.56 14.56
CA LEU A 195 15.19 14.40 13.84
C LEU A 195 15.78 14.92 12.51
N GLN A 196 17.02 15.32 12.50
CA GLN A 196 17.72 15.75 11.29
C GLN A 196 17.82 14.60 10.27
N SER A 197 18.14 13.39 10.72
CA SER A 197 18.22 12.21 9.86
C SER A 197 16.86 11.80 9.29
N LEU A 198 15.80 11.90 10.08
CA LEU A 198 14.42 11.67 9.62
C LEU A 198 13.99 12.71 8.58
N LEU A 199 14.37 13.97 8.75
CA LEU A 199 14.13 15.01 7.74
C LEU A 199 14.88 14.70 6.44
N LEU A 200 16.16 14.35 6.53
CA LEU A 200 16.97 13.98 5.37
C LEU A 200 16.43 12.74 4.69
N TYR A 201 15.98 11.73 5.45
CA TYR A 201 15.30 10.55 4.91
C TYR A 201 14.02 10.93 4.16
N SER A 202 13.20 11.81 4.73
CA SER A 202 11.96 12.27 4.10
C SER A 202 12.23 13.01 2.79
N MET A 203 13.25 13.88 2.76
CA MET A 203 13.69 14.57 1.54
C MET A 203 14.24 13.59 0.49
N THR A 204 14.99 12.58 0.92
CA THR A 204 15.52 11.52 0.04
C THR A 204 14.38 10.72 -0.59
N LEU A 205 13.34 10.41 0.18
CA LEU A 205 12.15 9.71 -0.31
C LEU A 205 11.40 10.55 -1.34
N ILE A 206 11.16 11.83 -1.04
CA ILE A 206 10.51 12.76 -1.99
C ILE A 206 11.33 12.87 -3.27
N LEU A 207 12.64 12.99 -3.18
CA LEU A 207 13.53 13.02 -4.34
C LEU A 207 13.41 11.75 -5.19
N GLY A 208 13.41 10.58 -4.55
CA GLY A 208 13.21 9.29 -5.22
C GLY A 208 11.88 9.21 -5.96
N LEU A 209 10.79 9.67 -5.34
CA LEU A 209 9.46 9.71 -5.96
C LEU A 209 9.41 10.67 -7.15
N VAL A 210 10.03 11.85 -7.05
CA VAL A 210 10.11 12.81 -8.16
C VAL A 210 10.88 12.21 -9.34
N VAL A 211 12.04 11.58 -9.08
CA VAL A 211 12.83 10.90 -10.12
C VAL A 211 12.01 9.80 -10.78
N LEU A 212 11.27 9.01 -10.01
CA LEU A 212 10.41 7.94 -10.51
C LEU A 212 9.28 8.47 -11.40
N ILE A 213 8.59 9.54 -10.97
CA ILE A 213 7.55 10.19 -11.77
C ILE A 213 8.13 10.70 -13.09
N LEU A 214 9.26 11.39 -13.06
CA LEU A 214 9.92 11.88 -14.27
C LEU A 214 10.28 10.74 -15.23
N LEU A 215 10.81 9.63 -14.70
CA LEU A 215 11.09 8.44 -15.49
C LEU A 215 9.83 7.87 -16.14
N TYR A 216 8.73 7.75 -15.41
CA TYR A 216 7.46 7.25 -15.95
C TYR A 216 6.92 8.17 -17.05
N LEU A 217 7.05 9.48 -16.90
CA LEU A 217 6.66 10.42 -17.96
C LEU A 217 7.50 10.25 -19.23
N VAL A 218 8.81 9.98 -19.08
CA VAL A 218 9.69 9.67 -20.20
C VAL A 218 9.28 8.36 -20.87
N ILE A 219 9.05 7.29 -20.09
CA ILE A 219 8.61 5.99 -20.60
C ILE A 219 7.29 6.15 -21.38
N VAL A 220 6.29 6.82 -20.81
CA VAL A 220 5.01 7.05 -21.47
C VAL A 220 5.20 7.81 -22.79
N LYS A 221 6.02 8.86 -22.80
CA LYS A 221 6.32 9.62 -24.02
C LYS A 221 6.97 8.75 -25.11
N LEU A 222 7.94 7.91 -24.72
CA LEU A 222 8.66 7.03 -25.66
C LEU A 222 7.75 5.95 -26.25
N PHE A 223 6.90 5.32 -25.43
CA PHE A 223 6.05 4.21 -25.88
C PHE A 223 4.76 4.65 -26.55
N THR A 224 4.17 5.78 -26.15
CA THR A 224 2.87 6.22 -26.66
C THR A 224 2.97 7.40 -27.65
N GLY A 225 4.11 8.10 -27.69
CA GLY A 225 4.29 9.33 -28.49
C GLY A 225 3.45 10.50 -28.00
N ARG A 226 2.63 10.33 -26.95
CA ARG A 226 1.72 11.37 -26.44
C ARG A 226 2.43 12.33 -25.49
N ASN A 227 1.87 13.54 -25.37
CA ASN A 227 2.39 14.55 -24.47
C ASN A 227 2.26 14.08 -23.00
N PRO A 228 3.32 14.11 -22.17
CA PRO A 228 3.28 13.75 -20.75
C PRO A 228 2.20 14.46 -19.94
N ASN A 229 1.89 15.72 -20.28
CA ASN A 229 0.83 16.47 -19.61
C ASN A 229 -0.58 15.87 -19.80
N PHE A 230 -0.81 15.20 -20.94
CA PHE A 230 -2.07 14.49 -21.17
C PHE A 230 -2.20 13.29 -20.22
N PHE A 231 -1.10 12.57 -20.02
CA PHE A 231 -1.04 11.44 -19.10
C PHE A 231 -1.24 11.88 -17.65
N LEU A 232 -0.54 12.94 -17.21
CA LEU A 232 -0.70 13.48 -15.84
C LEU A 232 -2.15 13.91 -15.55
N LYS A 233 -2.79 14.62 -16.50
CA LYS A 233 -4.20 15.02 -16.34
C LYS A 233 -5.15 13.83 -16.30
N GLY A 234 -4.83 12.74 -17.01
CA GLY A 234 -5.65 11.53 -17.02
C GLY A 234 -5.52 10.69 -15.75
N ILE A 235 -4.38 10.77 -15.06
CA ILE A 235 -4.14 10.02 -13.81
C ILE A 235 -4.58 10.80 -12.58
N LEU A 236 -4.65 12.13 -12.64
CA LEU A 236 -4.99 12.97 -11.50
C LEU A 236 -6.27 12.54 -10.75
N PRO A 237 -7.38 12.17 -11.42
CA PRO A 237 -8.57 11.68 -10.75
C PRO A 237 -8.42 10.31 -10.05
N ALA A 238 -7.39 9.55 -10.39
CA ALA A 238 -7.10 8.26 -9.78
C ALA A 238 -6.09 8.36 -8.62
N GLN A 239 -5.48 9.53 -8.42
CA GLN A 239 -4.52 9.80 -7.34
C GLN A 239 -5.14 10.59 -6.19
N LEU A 240 -6.32 11.14 -6.37
CA LEU A 240 -7.15 11.82 -5.37
C LEU A 240 -8.18 10.87 -4.79
#